data_9b8afcd7a97097c31aa50d5aaf91d648
#
_entry.id   9b8afcd7a97097c31aa50d5aaf91d648
#
_cell.length_a   1.000
_cell.length_b   1.000
_cell.length_c   1.000
_cell.angle_alpha   90.00
_cell.angle_beta   90.00
_cell.angle_gamma   90.00
#
_symmetry.space_group_name_H-M   'P 1'
#
loop_
_entity.id
_entity.type
_entity.pdbx_description
1 polymer ?
#
loop_
_entity_poly.entity_id
_entity_poly.type
_entity_poly.pdbx_seq_one_letter_code
_entity_poly.pdbx_strand_id
1 'polypeptide(L)'
;LANQLGKLNLSNHDKLQLATKIEGHPDNVAPAIYGNLVVASSVEGHVSAIVADFPECDFLAYIPNYELRTRDSRGVLPKKLSYKEAVAASSIANVAVAALLAGDMVTAGQAIEGDLFHERYRQSLVREFATIKQVAKENGAYATYLSGAGPTVMVLASHDKMPKIKAELQKQSFKGKLHDLKVDT
;
A
#
# COMPACT_ATOMS: atom_id res chain seq x y z
N LEU A 1 9.92 19.85 -10.26
CA LEU A 1 10.43 20.53 -11.45
C LEU A 1 9.72 21.89 -11.66
N ALA A 2 8.38 21.92 -11.85
CA ALA A 2 7.62 23.16 -12.09
C ALA A 2 7.80 24.21 -10.98
N ASN A 3 7.80 23.80 -9.71
CA ASN A 3 8.05 24.67 -8.56
C ASN A 3 9.44 25.33 -8.62
N GLN A 4 10.46 24.54 -9.00
CA GLN A 4 11.84 25.05 -9.13
C GLN A 4 12.01 25.96 -10.33
N LEU A 5 11.55 25.53 -11.51
CA LEU A 5 11.67 26.33 -12.76
C LEU A 5 10.85 27.60 -12.68
N GLY A 6 9.66 27.55 -12.09
CA GLY A 6 8.78 28.71 -11.93
C GLY A 6 9.12 29.60 -10.73
N LYS A 7 10.11 29.21 -9.89
CA LYS A 7 10.45 29.90 -8.62
C LYS A 7 9.24 30.21 -7.75
N LEU A 8 8.31 29.24 -7.67
CA LEU A 8 7.01 29.43 -7.01
C LEU A 8 7.12 29.37 -5.49
N ASN A 9 8.21 28.84 -4.95
CA ASN A 9 8.48 28.68 -3.51
C ASN A 9 7.36 27.93 -2.74
N LEU A 10 6.68 27.00 -3.41
CA LEU A 10 5.65 26.19 -2.79
C LEU A 10 6.26 25.26 -1.74
N SER A 11 5.69 25.26 -0.54
CA SER A 11 6.00 24.28 0.50
C SER A 11 5.56 22.86 0.08
N ASN A 12 6.00 21.83 0.82
CA ASN A 12 5.49 20.47 0.58
C ASN A 12 3.98 20.38 0.83
N HIS A 13 3.45 21.12 1.80
CA HIS A 13 2.02 21.20 2.03
C HIS A 13 1.26 21.81 0.87
N ASP A 14 1.74 22.91 0.29
CA ASP A 14 1.11 23.52 -0.90
C ASP A 14 1.12 22.56 -2.09
N LYS A 15 2.24 21.87 -2.29
CA LYS A 15 2.35 20.82 -3.32
C LYS A 15 1.36 19.69 -3.09
N LEU A 16 1.20 19.23 -1.84
CA LEU A 16 0.25 18.19 -1.48
C LEU A 16 -1.20 18.63 -1.76
N GLN A 17 -1.57 19.84 -1.35
CA GLN A 17 -2.89 20.41 -1.62
C GLN A 17 -3.19 20.44 -3.11
N LEU A 18 -2.24 20.95 -3.92
CA LEU A 18 -2.39 21.05 -5.37
C LEU A 18 -2.47 19.66 -6.02
N ALA A 19 -1.57 18.76 -5.66
CA ALA A 19 -1.53 17.40 -6.21
C ALA A 19 -2.79 16.62 -5.84
N THR A 20 -3.28 16.72 -4.59
CA THR A 20 -4.52 16.09 -4.15
C THR A 20 -5.73 16.62 -4.92
N LYS A 21 -5.76 17.92 -5.23
CA LYS A 21 -6.83 18.50 -6.04
C LYS A 21 -6.87 17.96 -7.47
N ILE A 22 -5.71 17.61 -8.03
CA ILE A 22 -5.60 17.04 -9.38
C ILE A 22 -5.95 15.55 -9.36
N GLU A 23 -5.41 14.79 -8.39
CA GLU A 23 -5.58 13.33 -8.30
C GLU A 23 -6.95 12.93 -7.72
N GLY A 24 -7.52 13.78 -6.86
CA GLY A 24 -8.78 13.54 -6.15
C GLY A 24 -8.62 12.92 -4.76
N HIS A 25 -7.44 12.40 -4.40
CA HIS A 25 -7.13 11.82 -3.10
C HIS A 25 -5.62 11.91 -2.79
N PRO A 26 -5.19 11.96 -1.51
CA PRO A 26 -3.82 12.22 -1.12
C PRO A 26 -2.92 10.97 -1.04
N ASP A 27 -3.47 9.76 -1.02
CA ASP A 27 -2.81 8.52 -0.63
C ASP A 27 -1.57 8.16 -1.46
N ASN A 28 -1.54 8.47 -2.76
CA ASN A 28 -0.38 8.26 -3.63
C ASN A 28 0.51 9.50 -3.72
N VAL A 29 -0.09 10.69 -3.72
CA VAL A 29 0.67 11.93 -3.92
C VAL A 29 1.41 12.38 -2.66
N ALA A 30 0.88 12.07 -1.48
CA ALA A 30 1.53 12.42 -0.22
C ALA A 30 2.88 11.69 -0.05
N PRO A 31 2.98 10.36 -0.16
CA PRO A 31 4.27 9.68 -0.05
C PRO A 31 5.23 10.02 -1.21
N ALA A 32 4.73 10.36 -2.40
CA ALA A 32 5.56 10.83 -3.50
C ALA A 32 6.20 12.22 -3.23
N ILE A 33 5.62 13.02 -2.34
CA ILE A 33 6.14 14.34 -1.97
C ILE A 33 7.05 14.28 -0.75
N TYR A 34 6.69 13.45 0.24
CA TYR A 34 7.35 13.43 1.54
C TYR A 34 8.33 12.27 1.72
N GLY A 35 8.20 11.19 0.94
CA GLY A 35 8.90 9.93 1.21
C GLY A 35 8.36 9.22 2.46
N ASN A 36 9.06 8.18 2.89
CA ASN A 36 8.88 7.49 4.16
C ASN A 36 7.45 6.93 4.39
N LEU A 37 6.95 6.85 5.63
CA LEU A 37 5.57 6.49 5.95
C LEU A 37 4.72 7.76 6.02
N VAL A 38 3.72 7.86 5.15
CA VAL A 38 2.79 8.99 5.17
C VAL A 38 1.37 8.51 5.38
N VAL A 39 0.73 9.06 6.39
CA VAL A 39 -0.70 8.89 6.64
C VAL A 39 -1.40 10.19 6.28
N ALA A 40 -2.27 10.16 5.28
CA ALA A 40 -2.92 11.36 4.77
C ALA A 40 -4.43 11.20 4.68
N SER A 41 -5.14 12.32 4.84
CA SER A 41 -6.59 12.40 4.65
C SER A 41 -6.97 13.64 3.86
N SER A 42 -8.12 13.57 3.17
CA SER A 42 -8.74 14.72 2.51
C SER A 42 -10.23 14.71 2.82
N VAL A 43 -10.67 15.69 3.58
CA VAL A 43 -12.06 15.84 3.99
C VAL A 43 -12.51 17.27 3.69
N GLU A 44 -13.59 17.45 2.95
CA GLU A 44 -14.14 18.76 2.58
C GLU A 44 -13.11 19.72 1.96
N GLY A 45 -12.16 19.16 1.19
CA GLY A 45 -11.10 19.93 0.56
C GLY A 45 -9.91 20.28 1.48
N HIS A 46 -9.99 19.90 2.76
CA HIS A 46 -8.87 20.05 3.69
C HIS A 46 -8.00 18.79 3.66
N VAL A 47 -6.72 18.95 3.34
CA VAL A 47 -5.75 17.85 3.28
C VAL A 47 -4.83 17.91 4.49
N SER A 48 -4.72 16.79 5.19
CA SER A 48 -3.79 16.59 6.31
C SER A 48 -2.86 15.44 6.02
N ALA A 49 -1.60 15.54 6.45
CA ALA A 49 -0.63 14.46 6.35
C ALA A 49 0.25 14.40 7.59
N ILE A 50 0.53 13.19 8.05
CA ILE A 50 1.52 12.88 9.09
C ILE A 50 2.61 12.06 8.42
N VAL A 51 3.85 12.47 8.62
CA VAL A 51 5.05 11.78 8.12
C VAL A 51 5.77 11.17 9.32
N ALA A 52 6.15 9.91 9.19
CA ALA A 52 6.89 9.17 10.20
C ALA A 52 7.89 8.22 9.53
N ASP A 53 8.89 7.78 10.28
CA ASP A 53 9.80 6.77 9.79
C ASP A 53 9.07 5.44 9.58
N PHE A 54 9.31 4.83 8.43
CA PHE A 54 8.79 3.48 8.20
C PHE A 54 9.60 2.47 9.03
N PRO A 55 8.94 1.54 9.75
CA PRO A 55 9.66 0.55 10.54
C PRO A 55 10.56 -0.33 9.67
N GLU A 56 11.62 -0.84 10.28
CA GLU A 56 12.64 -1.64 9.59
C GLU A 56 12.04 -2.95 9.06
N CYS A 57 11.98 -3.08 7.75
CA CYS A 57 11.59 -4.31 7.05
C CYS A 57 11.99 -4.23 5.58
N ASP A 58 11.96 -5.38 4.90
CA ASP A 58 12.19 -5.48 3.47
C ASP A 58 10.86 -5.53 2.70
N PHE A 59 10.89 -4.99 1.49
CA PHE A 59 9.78 -4.96 0.56
C PHE A 59 10.14 -5.74 -0.71
N LEU A 60 9.21 -6.60 -1.13
CA LEU A 60 9.28 -7.29 -2.41
C LEU A 60 8.01 -6.99 -3.20
N ALA A 61 8.16 -6.43 -4.39
CA ALA A 61 7.05 -6.19 -5.31
C ALA A 61 7.03 -7.27 -6.40
N TYR A 62 5.88 -7.93 -6.56
CA TYR A 62 5.60 -8.72 -7.76
C TYR A 62 4.79 -7.87 -8.73
N ILE A 63 5.32 -7.65 -9.93
CA ILE A 63 4.68 -6.89 -11.00
C ILE A 63 4.26 -7.86 -12.09
N PRO A 64 2.94 -8.15 -12.26
CA PRO A 64 2.44 -8.98 -13.34
C PRO A 64 2.75 -8.39 -14.72
N ASN A 65 2.73 -9.23 -15.76
CA ASN A 65 2.92 -8.80 -17.14
C ASN A 65 1.62 -8.36 -17.85
N TYR A 66 0.57 -8.11 -17.09
CA TYR A 66 -0.72 -7.61 -17.57
C TYR A 66 -1.13 -6.34 -16.82
N GLU A 67 -1.97 -5.55 -17.45
CA GLU A 67 -2.55 -4.35 -16.84
C GLU A 67 -3.89 -4.65 -16.20
N LEU A 68 -4.13 -4.02 -15.04
CA LEU A 68 -5.43 -3.93 -14.41
C LEU A 68 -5.85 -2.46 -14.40
N ARG A 69 -6.89 -2.14 -15.16
CA ARG A 69 -7.36 -0.75 -15.22
C ARG A 69 -7.94 -0.34 -13.87
N THR A 70 -7.56 0.82 -13.39
CA THR A 70 -8.06 1.39 -12.11
C THR A 70 -9.59 1.43 -12.06
N ARG A 71 -10.25 1.69 -13.20
CA ARG A 71 -11.71 1.65 -13.31
C ARG A 71 -12.29 0.28 -12.97
N ASP A 72 -11.66 -0.80 -13.45
CA ASP A 72 -12.14 -2.16 -13.22
C ASP A 72 -11.92 -2.57 -11.76
N SER A 73 -10.78 -2.18 -11.20
CA SER A 73 -10.47 -2.38 -9.77
C SER A 73 -11.37 -1.55 -8.83
N ARG A 74 -11.85 -0.38 -9.27
CA ARG A 74 -12.87 0.40 -8.53
C ARG A 74 -14.26 -0.18 -8.71
N GLY A 75 -14.52 -0.80 -9.85
CA GLY A 75 -15.83 -1.36 -10.21
C GLY A 75 -16.29 -2.53 -9.34
N VAL A 76 -15.36 -3.26 -8.72
CA VAL A 76 -15.69 -4.38 -7.81
C VAL A 76 -16.00 -3.93 -6.38
N LEU A 77 -15.74 -2.66 -6.05
CA LEU A 77 -16.02 -2.14 -4.70
C LEU A 77 -17.52 -1.95 -4.48
N PRO A 78 -18.03 -2.26 -3.27
CA PRO A 78 -19.43 -2.04 -2.94
C PRO A 78 -19.74 -0.53 -2.90
N LYS A 79 -20.93 -0.15 -3.34
CA LYS A 79 -21.39 1.25 -3.27
C LYS A 79 -21.65 1.72 -1.83
N LYS A 80 -21.90 0.80 -0.90
CA LYS A 80 -22.21 1.07 0.51
C LYS A 80 -21.69 -0.06 1.38
N LEU A 81 -21.29 0.26 2.59
CA LEU A 81 -21.01 -0.69 3.66
C LEU A 81 -22.09 -0.52 4.74
N SER A 82 -22.41 -1.60 5.45
CA SER A 82 -23.20 -1.47 6.66
C SER A 82 -22.41 -0.71 7.73
N TYR A 83 -23.10 -0.05 8.66
CA TYR A 83 -22.41 0.66 9.74
C TYR A 83 -21.46 -0.26 10.53
N LYS A 84 -21.87 -1.50 10.80
CA LYS A 84 -21.03 -2.51 11.47
C LYS A 84 -19.74 -2.81 10.68
N GLU A 85 -19.87 -3.00 9.36
CA GLU A 85 -18.70 -3.24 8.50
C GLU A 85 -17.78 -2.02 8.43
N ALA A 86 -18.35 -0.81 8.32
CA ALA A 86 -17.58 0.43 8.30
C ALA A 86 -16.79 0.64 9.60
N VAL A 87 -17.41 0.38 10.76
CA VAL A 87 -16.72 0.42 12.07
C VAL A 87 -15.59 -0.60 12.14
N ALA A 88 -15.83 -1.84 11.71
CA ALA A 88 -14.79 -2.88 11.69
C ALA A 88 -13.62 -2.49 10.77
N ALA A 89 -13.92 -2.02 9.55
CA ALA A 89 -12.91 -1.60 8.59
C ALA A 89 -12.07 -0.41 9.11
N SER A 90 -12.72 0.59 9.71
CA SER A 90 -12.03 1.73 10.33
C SER A 90 -11.14 1.29 11.50
N SER A 91 -11.63 0.41 12.37
CA SER A 91 -10.83 -0.06 13.52
C SER A 91 -9.59 -0.83 13.08
N ILE A 92 -9.68 -1.69 12.07
CA ILE A 92 -8.53 -2.42 11.50
C ILE A 92 -7.52 -1.45 10.90
N ALA A 93 -7.97 -0.46 10.14
CA ALA A 93 -7.09 0.55 9.56
C ALA A 93 -6.36 1.38 10.65
N ASN A 94 -7.06 1.75 11.72
CA ASN A 94 -6.44 2.45 12.85
C ASN A 94 -5.36 1.59 13.53
N VAL A 95 -5.62 0.29 13.72
CA VAL A 95 -4.63 -0.65 14.30
C VAL A 95 -3.43 -0.80 13.37
N ALA A 96 -3.64 -0.90 12.05
CA ALA A 96 -2.54 -0.98 11.08
C ALA A 96 -1.60 0.23 11.19
N VAL A 97 -2.16 1.44 11.19
CA VAL A 97 -1.38 2.68 11.34
C VAL A 97 -0.67 2.73 12.69
N ALA A 98 -1.37 2.47 13.80
CA ALA A 98 -0.79 2.50 15.14
C ALA A 98 0.36 1.49 15.30
N ALA A 99 0.20 0.27 14.76
CA ALA A 99 1.20 -0.77 14.82
C ALA A 99 2.45 -0.42 13.98
N LEU A 100 2.26 0.15 12.77
CA LEU A 100 3.38 0.67 11.97
C LEU A 100 4.15 1.74 12.73
N LEU A 101 3.47 2.72 13.32
CA LEU A 101 4.11 3.79 14.10
C LEU A 101 4.81 3.27 15.37
N ALA A 102 4.34 2.18 15.95
CA ALA A 102 4.96 1.51 17.08
C ALA A 102 6.08 0.54 16.71
N GLY A 103 6.31 0.25 15.42
CA GLY A 103 7.27 -0.75 14.96
C GLY A 103 6.82 -2.19 15.18
N ASP A 104 5.56 -2.42 15.56
CA ASP A 104 5.00 -3.77 15.71
C ASP A 104 4.57 -4.33 14.34
N MET A 105 5.54 -4.88 13.61
CA MET A 105 5.34 -5.38 12.25
C MET A 105 4.43 -6.62 12.20
N VAL A 106 4.34 -7.38 13.27
CA VAL A 106 3.46 -8.56 13.32
C VAL A 106 2.01 -8.12 13.36
N THR A 107 1.67 -7.23 14.30
CA THR A 107 0.32 -6.66 14.39
C THR A 107 -0.03 -5.83 13.15
N ALA A 108 0.92 -5.03 12.65
CA ALA A 108 0.74 -4.26 11.42
C ALA A 108 0.39 -5.16 10.24
N GLY A 109 1.14 -6.25 10.05
CA GLY A 109 0.92 -7.19 8.96
C GLY A 109 -0.47 -7.86 9.03
N GLN A 110 -0.88 -8.30 10.21
CA GLN A 110 -2.22 -8.87 10.41
C GLN A 110 -3.33 -7.88 10.10
N ALA A 111 -3.17 -6.62 10.52
CA ALA A 111 -4.14 -5.57 10.27
C ALA A 111 -4.18 -5.16 8.78
N ILE A 112 -3.02 -5.06 8.11
CA ILE A 112 -2.92 -4.78 6.67
C ILE A 112 -3.66 -5.87 5.87
N GLU A 113 -3.41 -7.15 6.16
CA GLU A 113 -4.09 -8.27 5.51
C GLU A 113 -5.58 -8.38 5.85
N GLY A 114 -6.01 -7.69 6.90
CA GLY A 114 -7.40 -7.60 7.35
C GLY A 114 -8.22 -6.50 6.68
N ASP A 115 -7.72 -5.80 5.65
CA ASP A 115 -8.45 -4.72 4.98
C ASP A 115 -9.84 -5.15 4.51
N LEU A 116 -10.85 -4.43 4.98
CA LEU A 116 -12.25 -4.65 4.66
C LEU A 116 -12.82 -3.63 3.66
N PHE A 117 -12.05 -2.57 3.32
CA PHE A 117 -12.50 -1.56 2.37
C PHE A 117 -12.21 -1.95 0.92
N HIS A 118 -11.04 -2.56 0.65
CA HIS A 118 -10.52 -2.68 -0.72
C HIS A 118 -10.07 -4.09 -1.08
N GLU A 119 -9.09 -4.65 -0.38
CA GLU A 119 -8.37 -5.84 -0.80
C GLU A 119 -9.28 -7.06 -0.94
N ARG A 120 -10.19 -7.28 0.01
CA ARG A 120 -11.13 -8.42 -0.04
C ARG A 120 -11.96 -8.49 -1.34
N TYR A 121 -12.15 -7.34 -1.99
CA TYR A 121 -12.89 -7.26 -3.27
C TYR A 121 -11.96 -7.34 -4.48
N ARG A 122 -10.74 -6.78 -4.36
CA ARG A 122 -9.80 -6.64 -5.47
C ARG A 122 -8.91 -7.85 -5.66
N GLN A 123 -8.63 -8.62 -4.62
CA GLN A 123 -7.68 -9.75 -4.66
C GLN A 123 -7.98 -10.78 -5.75
N SER A 124 -9.25 -11.02 -6.07
CA SER A 124 -9.67 -11.95 -7.13
C SER A 124 -9.35 -11.48 -8.54
N LEU A 125 -9.05 -10.19 -8.72
CA LEU A 125 -8.66 -9.62 -10.02
C LEU A 125 -7.18 -9.91 -10.35
N VAL A 126 -6.38 -10.32 -9.36
CA VAL A 126 -4.95 -10.62 -9.52
C VAL A 126 -4.73 -12.12 -9.34
N ARG A 127 -4.46 -12.80 -10.44
CA ARG A 127 -4.43 -14.28 -10.52
C ARG A 127 -3.42 -14.90 -9.55
N GLU A 128 -2.27 -14.26 -9.40
CA GLU A 128 -1.14 -14.75 -8.61
C GLU A 128 -1.27 -14.42 -7.12
N PHE A 129 -2.19 -13.52 -6.75
CA PHE A 129 -2.29 -12.97 -5.39
C PHE A 129 -2.40 -14.06 -4.31
N ALA A 130 -3.32 -14.98 -4.47
CA ALA A 130 -3.54 -16.04 -3.48
C ALA A 130 -2.31 -16.93 -3.28
N THR A 131 -1.64 -17.29 -4.39
CA THR A 131 -0.42 -18.12 -4.33
C THR A 131 0.74 -17.36 -3.71
N ILE A 132 0.94 -16.07 -4.09
CA ILE A 132 1.98 -15.22 -3.49
C ILE A 132 1.74 -15.10 -1.99
N LYS A 133 0.51 -14.80 -1.58
CA LYS A 133 0.12 -14.66 -0.16
C LYS A 133 0.39 -15.94 0.63
N GLN A 134 0.02 -17.09 0.08
CA GLN A 134 0.28 -18.38 0.74
C GLN A 134 1.78 -18.64 0.88
N VAL A 135 2.55 -18.56 -0.21
CA VAL A 135 3.99 -18.80 -0.19
C VAL A 135 4.70 -17.84 0.77
N ALA A 136 4.37 -16.55 0.72
CA ALA A 136 4.96 -15.54 1.59
C ALA A 136 4.65 -15.83 3.08
N LYS A 137 3.40 -16.14 3.41
CA LYS A 137 2.96 -16.48 4.78
C LYS A 137 3.66 -17.72 5.33
N GLU A 138 3.76 -18.79 4.55
CA GLU A 138 4.44 -20.03 4.93
C GLU A 138 5.93 -19.84 5.19
N ASN A 139 6.53 -18.78 4.63
CA ASN A 139 7.93 -18.43 4.79
C ASN A 139 8.16 -17.23 5.72
N GLY A 140 7.14 -16.80 6.46
CA GLY A 140 7.28 -15.86 7.56
C GLY A 140 7.16 -14.38 7.17
N ALA A 141 6.47 -14.05 6.07
CA ALA A 141 6.13 -12.68 5.74
C ALA A 141 5.23 -12.05 6.81
N TYR A 142 5.40 -10.77 7.05
CA TYR A 142 4.50 -9.97 7.90
C TYR A 142 3.16 -9.73 7.21
N ALA A 143 3.19 -9.38 5.93
CA ALA A 143 1.99 -9.10 5.13
C ALA A 143 2.21 -9.36 3.65
N THR A 144 1.11 -9.67 2.97
CA THR A 144 0.98 -9.65 1.51
C THR A 144 -0.28 -8.89 1.14
N TYR A 145 -0.14 -7.85 0.31
CA TYR A 145 -1.26 -6.97 -0.04
C TYR A 145 -1.11 -6.39 -1.46
N LEU A 146 -2.18 -5.81 -1.99
CA LEU A 146 -2.16 -5.12 -3.27
C LEU A 146 -1.64 -3.70 -3.12
N SER A 147 -0.71 -3.28 -3.97
CA SER A 147 -0.31 -1.88 -4.09
C SER A 147 -1.43 -1.07 -4.72
N GLY A 148 -2.13 -0.27 -3.91
CA GLY A 148 -3.24 0.55 -4.36
C GLY A 148 -4.36 -0.24 -5.03
N ALA A 149 -4.64 0.06 -6.30
CA ALA A 149 -5.64 -0.65 -7.09
C ALA A 149 -5.18 -2.03 -7.62
N GLY A 150 -3.90 -2.37 -7.44
CA GLY A 150 -3.23 -3.49 -8.09
C GLY A 150 -2.82 -3.13 -9.53
N PRO A 151 -2.33 -4.09 -10.34
CA PRO A 151 -2.17 -5.51 -10.03
C PRO A 151 -0.87 -5.85 -9.27
N THR A 152 -0.04 -4.89 -8.93
CA THR A 152 1.20 -5.14 -8.18
C THR A 152 0.88 -5.72 -6.79
N VAL A 153 1.55 -6.81 -6.43
CA VAL A 153 1.44 -7.46 -5.12
C VAL A 153 2.69 -7.12 -4.32
N MET A 154 2.49 -6.63 -3.11
CA MET A 154 3.56 -6.32 -2.17
C MET A 154 3.68 -7.40 -1.12
N VAL A 155 4.91 -7.72 -0.74
CA VAL A 155 5.24 -8.60 0.38
C VAL A 155 6.17 -7.85 1.33
N LEU A 156 5.83 -7.85 2.62
CA LEU A 156 6.63 -7.30 3.70
C LEU A 156 7.18 -8.42 4.56
N ALA A 157 8.46 -8.39 4.87
CA ALA A 157 9.07 -9.35 5.76
C ALA A 157 10.29 -8.75 6.48
N SER A 158 10.75 -9.41 7.53
CA SER A 158 12.04 -9.11 8.12
C SER A 158 13.17 -9.44 7.16
N HIS A 159 14.30 -8.76 7.34
CA HIS A 159 15.49 -8.90 6.50
C HIS A 159 15.98 -10.36 6.39
N ASP A 160 15.89 -11.13 7.48
CA ASP A 160 16.30 -12.55 7.49
C ASP A 160 15.36 -13.49 6.73
N LYS A 161 14.07 -13.12 6.58
CA LYS A 161 13.05 -13.94 5.89
C LYS A 161 12.93 -13.62 4.41
N MET A 162 13.14 -12.38 4.01
CA MET A 162 12.92 -11.93 2.63
C MET A 162 13.67 -12.73 1.57
N PRO A 163 14.96 -13.11 1.74
CA PRO A 163 15.68 -13.90 0.75
C PRO A 163 15.02 -15.26 0.48
N LYS A 164 14.53 -15.93 1.53
CA LYS A 164 13.83 -17.22 1.41
C LYS A 164 12.50 -17.06 0.69
N ILE A 165 11.71 -16.06 1.08
CA ILE A 165 10.42 -15.75 0.44
C ILE A 165 10.63 -15.51 -1.05
N LYS A 166 11.59 -14.67 -1.41
CA LYS A 166 11.91 -14.37 -2.81
C LYS A 166 12.31 -15.63 -3.59
N ALA A 167 13.16 -16.49 -3.02
CA ALA A 167 13.58 -17.73 -3.65
C ALA A 167 12.40 -18.69 -3.88
N GLU A 168 11.47 -18.81 -2.93
CA GLU A 168 10.27 -19.65 -3.08
C GLU A 168 9.29 -19.09 -4.12
N LEU A 169 9.14 -17.77 -4.19
CA LEU A 169 8.32 -17.13 -5.22
C LEU A 169 8.93 -17.25 -6.61
N GLN A 170 10.26 -17.25 -6.74
CA GLN A 170 10.94 -17.47 -8.02
C GLN A 170 10.73 -18.88 -8.60
N LYS A 171 10.43 -19.88 -7.76
CA LYS A 171 10.10 -21.24 -8.21
C LYS A 171 8.71 -21.34 -8.83
N GLN A 172 7.86 -20.34 -8.58
CA GLN A 172 6.52 -20.30 -9.14
C GLN A 172 6.58 -19.90 -10.62
N SER A 173 5.70 -20.50 -11.43
CA SER A 173 5.63 -20.24 -12.89
C SER A 173 4.88 -18.92 -13.20
N PHE A 174 5.18 -17.87 -12.49
CA PHE A 174 4.55 -16.57 -12.68
C PHE A 174 5.10 -15.84 -13.92
N LYS A 175 4.20 -15.17 -14.66
CA LYS A 175 4.55 -14.34 -15.83
C LYS A 175 4.70 -12.86 -15.42
N GLY A 176 5.48 -12.59 -14.40
CA GLY A 176 5.75 -11.26 -13.87
C GLY A 176 7.19 -11.11 -13.41
N LYS A 177 7.49 -9.99 -12.78
CA LYS A 177 8.83 -9.68 -12.26
C LYS A 177 8.79 -9.43 -10.77
N LEU A 178 9.80 -9.90 -10.05
CA LEU A 178 10.03 -9.61 -8.65
C LEU A 178 11.10 -8.51 -8.52
N HIS A 179 10.79 -7.49 -7.76
CA HIS A 179 11.68 -6.36 -7.49
C HIS A 179 11.81 -6.14 -5.99
N ASP A 180 13.06 -6.10 -5.51
CA ASP A 180 13.34 -5.60 -4.16
C ASP A 180 13.18 -4.09 -4.16
N LEU A 181 12.48 -3.56 -3.17
CA LEU A 181 12.26 -2.13 -2.99
C LEU A 181 12.80 -1.67 -1.64
N LYS A 182 13.11 -0.40 -1.56
CA LYS A 182 13.48 0.28 -0.32
C LYS A 182 12.56 1.48 -0.12
N VAL A 183 12.36 1.84 1.15
CA VAL A 183 11.68 3.07 1.50
C VAL A 183 12.55 4.25 1.05
N ASP A 184 11.95 5.21 0.37
CA ASP A 184 12.58 6.49 0.03
C ASP A 184 12.48 7.42 1.24
N THR A 185 13.60 8.02 1.68
CA THR A 185 13.70 8.83 2.90
C THR A 185 14.25 10.22 2.62
#